data_178867528745087595839802226f6e9a
#
_entry.id   178867528745087595839802226f6e9a
#
_cell.length_a   1.000
_cell.length_b   1.000
_cell.length_c   1.000
_cell.angle_alpha   90.00
_cell.angle_beta   90.00
_cell.angle_gamma   90.00
#
_symmetry.space_group_name_H-M   'P 1'
#
loop_
_entity.id
_entity.type
_entity.pdbx_description
1 polymer ?
#
loop_
_entity_poly.entity_id
_entity_poly.type
_entity_poly.pdbx_seq_one_letter_code
_entity_poly.pdbx_strand_id
1 'polypeptide(L)'
;MSVDKSPVYEVKAVPVEKVLANDYNPNVVAPPEMKLLELSIWEDGFTMPCVCYYNKEEDNYILVDGYHRYTVLKTSKRIYKRENGLLPIVVIDKDLSNRMSS
;
A
#
# COMPACT_ATOMS: atom_id res chain seq x y z
N MET A 1 5.65 16.61 20.55
CA MET A 1 5.90 16.46 20.05
C MET A 1 5.67 15.62 19.58
N SER A 2 5.76 15.24 19.49
CA SER A 2 5.69 14.58 18.98
C SER A 2 5.56 14.27 17.90
N VAL A 3 5.15 14.65 17.73
CA VAL A 3 5.32 14.94 16.42
C VAL A 3 6.35 14.24 15.67
N ASP A 4 7.30 13.76 16.31
CA ASP A 4 8.45 13.20 15.65
C ASP A 4 8.34 11.72 15.40
N LYS A 5 7.14 11.21 15.53
CA LYS A 5 6.92 9.80 15.26
C LYS A 5 7.01 9.51 13.78
N SER A 6 7.71 8.44 13.44
CA SER A 6 7.72 7.96 12.07
C SER A 6 6.33 7.43 11.70
N PRO A 7 5.92 7.60 10.45
CA PRO A 7 4.60 7.10 10.01
C PRO A 7 4.39 5.62 10.26
N VAL A 8 5.46 4.84 10.31
CA VAL A 8 5.36 3.41 10.51
C VAL A 8 4.76 3.05 11.87
N TYR A 9 4.78 3.97 12.83
CA TYR A 9 4.15 3.72 14.12
C TYR A 9 2.65 3.91 14.11
N GLU A 10 2.09 4.36 12.99
CA GLU A 10 0.66 4.61 12.89
C GLU A 10 0.13 4.01 11.61
N VAL A 11 0.02 2.69 11.61
CA VAL A 11 -0.46 1.95 10.45
C VAL A 11 -1.98 1.95 10.46
N LYS A 12 -2.56 2.24 9.30
CA LYS A 12 -4.01 2.22 9.12
C LYS A 12 -4.40 1.10 8.18
N ALA A 13 -5.56 0.51 8.42
CA ALA A 13 -6.15 -0.45 7.47
C ALA A 13 -7.23 0.28 6.70
N VAL A 14 -7.06 0.39 5.38
CA VAL A 14 -8.03 1.09 4.54
C VAL A 14 -8.47 0.17 3.42
N PRO A 15 -9.71 0.35 2.93
CA PRO A 15 -10.16 -0.44 1.76
C PRO A 15 -9.23 -0.19 0.58
N VAL A 16 -8.79 -1.27 -0.05
CA VAL A 16 -7.85 -1.14 -1.17
C VAL A 16 -8.45 -0.34 -2.33
N GLU A 17 -9.77 -0.33 -2.43
CA GLU A 17 -10.45 0.45 -3.45
C GLU A 17 -10.26 1.96 -3.26
N LYS A 18 -9.90 2.39 -2.06
CA LYS A 18 -9.60 3.79 -1.80
C LYS A 18 -8.16 4.16 -2.09
N VAL A 19 -7.35 3.21 -2.53
CA VAL A 19 -5.94 3.43 -2.81
C VAL A 19 -5.73 3.42 -4.32
N LEU A 20 -5.12 4.48 -4.84
CA LEU A 20 -4.83 4.62 -6.26
C LEU A 20 -3.33 4.51 -6.49
N ALA A 21 -2.96 3.71 -7.47
CA ALA A 21 -1.56 3.51 -7.84
C ALA A 21 -1.33 4.15 -9.21
N ASN A 22 -1.31 5.48 -9.25
CA ASN A 22 -1.30 6.23 -10.50
C ASN A 22 -0.09 5.95 -11.38
N ASP A 23 1.05 5.68 -10.76
CA ASP A 23 2.29 5.47 -11.50
C ASP A 23 2.59 4.00 -11.76
N TYR A 24 1.68 3.12 -11.37
CA TYR A 24 1.89 1.70 -11.51
C TYR A 24 1.09 1.15 -12.67
N ASN A 25 1.75 0.39 -13.54
CA ASN A 25 1.08 -0.24 -14.68
C ASN A 25 0.83 -1.72 -14.37
N PRO A 26 -0.42 -2.10 -14.08
CA PRO A 26 -0.72 -3.50 -13.77
C PRO A 26 -0.60 -4.43 -14.96
N ASN A 27 -0.44 -3.89 -16.16
CA ASN A 27 -0.29 -4.70 -17.36
C ASN A 27 1.14 -5.17 -17.59
N VAL A 28 2.08 -4.64 -16.80
CA VAL A 28 3.45 -5.12 -16.86
C VAL A 28 3.50 -6.52 -16.26
N VAL A 29 4.24 -7.42 -16.93
CA VAL A 29 4.36 -8.79 -16.45
C VAL A 29 4.95 -8.79 -15.04
N ALA A 30 4.27 -9.47 -14.14
CA ALA A 30 4.71 -9.53 -12.76
C ALA A 30 6.00 -10.32 -12.66
N PRO A 31 6.96 -9.85 -11.86
CA PRO A 31 8.19 -10.62 -11.67
C PRO A 31 7.91 -11.93 -10.94
N PRO A 32 8.79 -12.93 -11.11
CA PRO A 32 8.60 -14.19 -10.40
C PRO A 32 8.49 -14.04 -8.89
N GLU A 33 9.12 -13.01 -8.34
CA GLU A 33 9.08 -12.73 -6.92
C GLU A 33 7.66 -12.43 -6.42
N MET A 34 6.75 -12.08 -7.32
CA MET A 34 5.37 -11.81 -6.89
C MET A 34 4.68 -13.03 -6.29
N LYS A 35 4.98 -14.21 -6.82
CA LYS A 35 4.41 -15.44 -6.25
C LYS A 35 4.99 -15.72 -4.88
N LEU A 36 6.27 -15.46 -4.69
CA LEU A 36 6.89 -15.63 -3.38
C LEU A 36 6.33 -14.62 -2.39
N LEU A 37 6.10 -13.39 -2.84
CA LEU A 37 5.50 -12.38 -1.99
C LEU A 37 4.08 -12.75 -1.59
N GLU A 38 3.29 -13.24 -2.55
CA GLU A 38 1.93 -13.67 -2.25
C GLU A 38 1.91 -14.80 -1.23
N LEU A 39 2.81 -15.77 -1.39
CA LEU A 39 2.90 -16.87 -0.44
C LEU A 39 3.31 -16.38 0.93
N SER A 40 4.29 -15.48 0.98
CA SER A 40 4.76 -14.92 2.25
C SER A 40 3.64 -14.17 2.97
N ILE A 41 2.87 -13.37 2.25
CA ILE A 41 1.77 -12.64 2.85
C ILE A 41 0.67 -13.59 3.29
N TRP A 42 0.44 -14.64 2.51
CA TRP A 42 -0.56 -15.63 2.90
C TRP A 42 -0.19 -16.32 4.20
N GLU A 43 1.09 -16.67 4.35
CA GLU A 43 1.52 -17.43 5.52
C GLU A 43 1.75 -16.57 6.76
N ASP A 44 2.34 -15.39 6.57
CA ASP A 44 2.76 -14.56 7.71
C ASP A 44 1.89 -13.33 7.91
N GLY A 45 1.01 -13.03 6.96
CA GLY A 45 0.26 -11.78 6.97
C GLY A 45 1.12 -10.65 6.44
N PHE A 46 0.54 -9.46 6.40
CA PHE A 46 1.27 -8.27 6.01
C PHE A 46 2.22 -7.86 7.12
N THR A 47 3.52 -7.90 6.85
CA THR A 47 4.53 -7.50 7.83
C THR A 47 5.07 -6.09 7.57
N MET A 48 4.77 -5.53 6.40
CA MET A 48 5.18 -4.18 6.05
C MET A 48 4.00 -3.44 5.43
N PRO A 49 3.73 -2.21 5.87
CA PRO A 49 2.65 -1.42 5.27
C PRO A 49 3.09 -0.80 3.94
N CYS A 50 2.12 -0.43 3.14
CA CYS A 50 2.37 0.40 1.98
C CYS A 50 2.43 1.86 2.40
N VAL A 51 3.04 2.70 1.57
CA VAL A 51 3.18 4.12 1.87
C VAL A 51 2.29 4.90 0.93
N CYS A 52 1.45 5.76 1.49
CA CYS A 52 0.50 6.56 0.72
C CYS A 52 0.49 7.98 1.25
N TYR A 53 -0.04 8.91 0.47
CA TYR A 53 -0.46 10.20 1.00
C TYR A 53 -1.96 10.38 0.74
N TYR A 54 -2.61 11.15 1.60
CA TYR A 54 -4.05 11.35 1.52
C TYR A 54 -4.38 12.45 0.52
N ASN A 55 -5.29 12.15 -0.40
CA ASN A 55 -5.81 13.12 -1.35
C ASN A 55 -7.15 13.63 -0.85
N LYS A 56 -7.11 14.84 -0.30
CA LYS A 56 -8.27 15.47 0.32
C LYS A 56 -9.40 15.73 -0.67
N GLU A 57 -9.05 16.06 -1.90
CA GLU A 57 -10.04 16.43 -2.91
C GLU A 57 -10.90 15.26 -3.33
N GLU A 58 -10.29 14.10 -3.44
CA GLU A 58 -10.99 12.91 -3.89
C GLU A 58 -11.34 11.95 -2.76
N ASP A 59 -10.88 12.27 -1.55
CA ASP A 59 -11.07 11.41 -0.37
C ASP A 59 -10.55 10.00 -0.63
N ASN A 60 -9.32 9.93 -1.11
CA ASN A 60 -8.66 8.65 -1.34
C ASN A 60 -7.18 8.78 -1.00
N TYR A 61 -6.46 7.67 -1.17
CA TYR A 61 -5.04 7.61 -0.88
C TYR A 61 -4.27 7.33 -2.15
N ILE A 62 -3.12 8.00 -2.30
CA ILE A 62 -2.27 7.83 -3.48
C ILE A 62 -1.06 7.02 -3.05
N LEU A 63 -0.84 5.90 -3.72
CA LEU A 63 0.24 4.98 -3.38
C LEU A 63 1.59 5.56 -3.79
N VAL A 64 2.53 5.55 -2.86
CA VAL A 64 3.91 6.02 -3.08
C VAL A 64 4.87 4.86 -3.13
N ASP A 65 4.68 3.85 -2.27
CA ASP A 65 5.57 2.71 -2.19
C ASP A 65 4.78 1.49 -1.75
N GLY A 66 5.26 0.32 -2.12
CA GLY A 66 4.59 -0.93 -1.79
C GLY A 66 3.67 -1.41 -2.90
N TYR A 67 4.01 -1.09 -4.15
CA TYR A 67 3.17 -1.45 -5.30
C TYR A 67 2.94 -2.96 -5.41
N HIS A 68 3.94 -3.76 -5.09
CA HIS A 68 3.78 -5.20 -5.18
C HIS A 68 2.82 -5.72 -4.11
N ARG A 69 2.91 -5.19 -2.89
CA ARG A 69 1.99 -5.57 -1.81
C ARG A 69 0.56 -5.16 -2.14
N TYR A 70 0.41 -3.97 -2.69
CA TYR A 70 -0.90 -3.48 -3.17
C TYR A 70 -1.47 -4.43 -4.23
N THR A 71 -0.63 -4.83 -5.19
CA THR A 71 -1.07 -5.71 -6.27
C THR A 71 -1.47 -7.08 -5.74
N VAL A 72 -0.71 -7.63 -4.80
CA VAL A 72 -1.04 -8.92 -4.21
C VAL A 72 -2.41 -8.87 -3.56
N LEU A 73 -2.67 -7.84 -2.75
CA LEU A 73 -3.98 -7.75 -2.09
C LEU A 73 -5.10 -7.64 -3.11
N LYS A 74 -4.90 -6.85 -4.16
CA LYS A 74 -5.94 -6.63 -5.16
C LYS A 74 -6.22 -7.86 -6.01
N THR A 75 -5.19 -8.66 -6.30
CA THR A 75 -5.33 -9.74 -7.27
C THR A 75 -5.42 -11.13 -6.65
N SER A 76 -4.94 -11.31 -5.44
CA SER A 76 -5.03 -12.61 -4.77
C SER A 76 -6.36 -12.73 -4.05
N LYS A 77 -7.25 -13.55 -4.58
CA LYS A 77 -8.59 -13.68 -4.02
C LYS A 77 -8.57 -14.14 -2.58
N ARG A 78 -7.70 -15.11 -2.25
CA ARG A 78 -7.67 -15.65 -0.89
C ARG A 78 -7.15 -14.62 0.12
N ILE A 79 -6.17 -13.81 -0.29
CA ILE A 79 -5.65 -12.78 0.60
C ILE A 79 -6.67 -11.65 0.75
N TYR A 80 -7.26 -11.22 -0.36
CA TYR A 80 -8.30 -10.20 -0.31
C TYR A 80 -9.41 -10.58 0.66
N LYS A 81 -9.85 -11.83 0.55
CA LYS A 81 -10.93 -12.31 1.40
C LYS A 81 -10.53 -12.36 2.87
N ARG A 82 -9.34 -12.88 3.16
CA ARG A 82 -8.87 -12.98 4.53
C ARG A 82 -8.69 -11.61 5.17
N GLU A 83 -8.21 -10.63 4.39
CA GLU A 83 -7.94 -9.28 4.91
C GLU A 83 -9.16 -8.36 4.79
N ASN A 84 -10.29 -8.88 4.33
CA ASN A 84 -11.52 -8.10 4.15
C ASN A 84 -11.33 -6.92 3.20
N GLY A 85 -10.44 -7.08 2.20
CA GLY A 85 -10.16 -6.02 1.24
C GLY A 85 -9.38 -4.85 1.81
N LEU A 86 -8.82 -4.99 3.00
CA LEU A 86 -8.11 -3.90 3.66
C LEU A 86 -6.61 -3.99 3.38
N LEU A 87 -6.02 -2.84 3.10
CA LEU A 87 -4.59 -2.72 2.86
C LEU A 87 -3.95 -1.95 4.00
N PRO A 88 -2.90 -2.49 4.63
CA PRO A 88 -2.20 -1.74 5.66
C PRO A 88 -1.36 -0.64 5.01
N ILE A 89 -1.56 0.60 5.45
CA ILE A 89 -0.83 1.74 4.90
C ILE A 89 -0.32 2.62 6.03
N VAL A 90 0.72 3.38 5.71
CA VAL A 90 1.11 4.53 6.50
C VAL A 90 0.90 5.75 5.61
N VAL A 91 0.53 6.86 6.23
CA VAL A 91 0.20 8.08 5.51
C VAL A 91 1.32 9.08 5.73
N ILE A 92 1.88 9.58 4.64
CA ILE A 92 2.92 10.61 4.70
C ILE A 92 2.36 11.93 4.20
N ASP A 93 3.09 12.98 4.50
CA ASP A 93 2.72 14.31 4.05
C ASP A 93 2.94 14.42 2.53
N LYS A 94 1.98 15.01 1.84
CA LYS A 94 2.07 15.20 0.39
C LYS A 94 3.30 16.00 -0.01
N ASP A 95 3.64 17.02 0.79
CA ASP A 95 4.82 17.83 0.49
C ASP A 95 6.10 17.02 0.57
N LEU A 96 6.15 16.10 1.53
CA LEU A 96 7.30 15.21 1.65
C LEU A 96 7.38 14.27 0.45
N SER A 97 6.23 13.78 -0.02
CA SER A 97 6.19 12.93 -1.21
C SER A 97 6.72 13.68 -2.43
N ASN A 98 6.35 14.94 -2.59
CA ASN A 98 6.83 15.75 -3.70
C ASN A 98 8.34 15.93 -3.64
N ARG A 99 8.88 16.13 -2.44
CA ARG A 99 10.33 16.26 -2.30
C ARG A 99 11.05 14.96 -2.62
N MET A 100 10.45 13.84 -2.28
CA MET A 100 11.05 12.55 -2.58
C MET A 100 11.06 12.25 -4.07
N SER A 101 10.09 12.76 -4.81
CA SER A 101 10.02 12.49 -6.24
C SER A 101 10.83 13.46 -7.07
N SER A 102 11.33 14.51 -6.50
CA SER A 102 12.18 15.45 -7.20
C SER A 102 13.65 15.13 -6.93
#